data_a2d0b62ca91ded368180bdb0a2c07f2d
#
_entry.id   a2d0b62ca91ded368180bdb0a2c07f2d
#
_cell.length_a   1.000
_cell.length_b   1.000
_cell.length_c   1.000
_cell.angle_alpha   90.00
_cell.angle_beta   90.00
_cell.angle_gamma   90.00
#
_symmetry.space_group_name_H-M   'P 1'
#
loop_
_entity.id
_entity.type
_entity.pdbx_description
1 polymer ?
#
loop_
_entity_poly.entity_id
_entity_poly.type
_entity_poly.pdbx_seq_one_letter_code
_entity_poly.pdbx_strand_id
1 'polypeptide(L)'
;GVIFGAFGAHFLKSRLDAGDLDTIKTGVLYLFIHTLATLFVCLRSKQQSGSRQLRIAGLAFVFGSIMFSGSLFIIGTASLTGFPVSTIGFITPLGGLCFILGWIFLVFQKSN
;
A
#
# COMPACT_ATOMS: atom_id res chain seq x y z
N GLY A 1 3.19 -8.52 1.34
CA GLY A 1 2.14 -8.58 2.36
C GLY A 1 2.24 -9.85 3.21
N VAL A 2 2.19 -11.04 2.61
CA VAL A 2 2.21 -12.33 3.33
C VAL A 2 3.46 -12.49 4.20
N ILE A 3 4.63 -12.23 3.65
CA ILE A 3 5.90 -12.34 4.39
C ILE A 3 5.90 -11.38 5.59
N PHE A 4 5.55 -10.11 5.38
CA PHE A 4 5.49 -9.12 6.46
C PHE A 4 4.39 -9.41 7.47
N GLY A 5 3.25 -9.94 7.03
CA GLY A 5 2.17 -10.35 7.93
C GLY A 5 2.58 -11.51 8.83
N ALA A 6 3.16 -12.58 8.27
CA ALA A 6 3.65 -13.73 9.02
C ALA A 6 4.85 -13.37 9.93
N PHE A 7 5.81 -12.60 9.40
CA PHE A 7 6.98 -12.16 10.15
C PHE A 7 6.59 -11.23 11.31
N GLY A 8 5.64 -10.32 11.09
CA GLY A 8 5.09 -9.46 12.13
C GLY A 8 4.38 -10.24 13.23
N ALA A 9 3.62 -11.28 12.87
CA ALA A 9 2.88 -12.09 13.84
C ALA A 9 3.77 -12.91 14.78
N HIS A 10 4.95 -13.34 14.35
CA HIS A 10 5.81 -14.24 15.10
C HIS A 10 7.11 -13.59 15.59
N PHE A 11 7.88 -13.01 14.68
CA PHE A 11 9.21 -12.49 15.02
C PHE A 11 9.15 -11.07 15.59
N LEU A 12 8.40 -10.17 14.96
CA LEU A 12 8.37 -8.77 15.35
C LEU A 12 7.54 -8.54 16.62
N LYS A 13 6.54 -9.39 16.90
CA LYS A 13 5.69 -9.26 18.07
C LYS A 13 6.47 -9.31 19.41
N SER A 14 7.58 -10.04 19.44
CA SER A 14 8.45 -10.13 20.63
C SER A 14 9.49 -9.02 20.74
N ARG A 15 9.69 -8.23 19.67
CA ARG A 15 10.78 -7.24 19.55
C ARG A 15 10.32 -5.80 19.37
N LEU A 16 9.07 -5.60 18.98
CA LEU A 16 8.47 -4.28 18.77
C LEU A 16 7.43 -4.00 19.84
N ASP A 17 7.25 -2.73 20.16
CA ASP A 17 6.13 -2.30 20.98
C ASP A 17 4.79 -2.41 20.21
N ALA A 18 3.67 -2.19 20.94
CA ALA A 18 2.34 -2.30 20.36
C ALA A 18 2.08 -1.27 19.25
N GLY A 19 2.63 -0.06 19.37
CA GLY A 19 2.47 1.01 18.38
C GLY A 19 3.19 0.70 17.07
N ASP A 20 4.45 0.26 17.14
CA ASP A 20 5.24 -0.15 15.99
C ASP A 20 4.60 -1.34 15.27
N LEU A 21 4.12 -2.32 16.06
CA LEU A 21 3.45 -3.50 15.51
C LEU A 21 2.14 -3.12 14.79
N ASP A 22 1.35 -2.21 15.33
CA ASP A 22 0.11 -1.73 14.71
C ASP A 22 0.39 -0.93 13.42
N THR A 23 1.50 -0.19 13.38
CA THR A 23 1.97 0.47 12.16
C THR A 23 2.25 -0.53 11.05
N ILE A 24 2.95 -1.62 11.36
CA ILE A 24 3.21 -2.70 10.39
C ILE A 24 1.91 -3.39 9.94
N LYS A 25 1.00 -3.69 10.86
CA LYS A 25 -0.30 -4.29 10.54
C LYS A 25 -1.12 -3.41 9.60
N THR A 26 -1.11 -2.10 9.82
CA THR A 26 -1.74 -1.12 8.94
C THR A 26 -1.14 -1.18 7.53
N GLY A 27 0.19 -1.19 7.43
CA GLY A 27 0.89 -1.36 6.15
C GLY A 27 0.50 -2.64 5.41
N VAL A 28 0.43 -3.76 6.12
CA VAL A 28 0.01 -5.05 5.57
C VAL A 28 -1.44 -5.01 5.08
N LEU A 29 -2.36 -4.47 5.88
CA LEU A 29 -3.78 -4.38 5.52
C LEU A 29 -3.98 -3.57 4.24
N TYR A 30 -3.39 -2.38 4.15
CA TYR A 30 -3.51 -1.53 2.97
C TYR A 30 -2.85 -2.17 1.73
N LEU A 31 -1.73 -2.87 1.92
CA LEU A 31 -1.08 -3.60 0.84
C LEU A 31 -1.99 -4.70 0.28
N PHE A 32 -2.67 -5.49 1.12
CA PHE A 32 -3.61 -6.52 0.67
C PHE A 32 -4.81 -5.92 -0.08
N ILE A 33 -5.45 -4.89 0.50
CA ILE A 33 -6.61 -4.24 -0.12
C ILE A 33 -6.26 -3.71 -1.52
N HIS A 34 -5.14 -3.00 -1.66
CA HIS A 34 -4.77 -2.38 -2.92
C HIS A 34 -4.11 -3.35 -3.92
N THR A 35 -3.56 -4.47 -3.45
CA THR A 35 -3.17 -5.59 -4.33
C THR A 35 -4.40 -6.21 -4.99
N LEU A 36 -5.48 -6.45 -4.23
CA LEU A 36 -6.75 -6.94 -4.78
C LEU A 36 -7.37 -5.92 -5.74
N ALA A 37 -7.35 -4.63 -5.40
CA ALA A 37 -7.81 -3.57 -6.29
C ALA A 37 -7.01 -3.53 -7.60
N THR A 38 -5.69 -3.69 -7.53
CA THR A 38 -4.81 -3.77 -8.71
C THR A 38 -5.15 -4.98 -9.57
N LEU A 39 -5.36 -6.16 -8.95
CA LEU A 39 -5.78 -7.36 -9.67
C LEU A 39 -7.12 -7.13 -10.39
N PHE A 40 -8.11 -6.52 -9.71
CA PHE A 40 -9.38 -6.16 -10.31
C PHE A 40 -9.20 -5.25 -11.53
N VAL A 41 -8.38 -4.20 -11.41
CA VAL A 41 -8.03 -3.30 -12.53
C VAL A 41 -7.41 -4.07 -13.71
N CYS A 42 -6.48 -4.99 -13.42
CA CYS A 42 -5.85 -5.82 -14.45
C CYS A 42 -6.88 -6.68 -15.21
N LEU A 43 -7.81 -7.31 -14.48
CA LEU A 43 -8.86 -8.12 -15.09
C LEU A 43 -9.82 -7.27 -15.92
N ARG A 44 -10.22 -6.11 -15.43
CA ARG A 44 -11.06 -5.17 -16.19
C ARG A 44 -10.35 -4.62 -17.43
N SER A 45 -9.05 -4.36 -17.35
CA SER A 45 -8.26 -3.88 -18.50
C SER A 45 -8.18 -4.88 -19.64
N LYS A 46 -8.27 -6.18 -19.36
CA LYS A 46 -8.36 -7.22 -20.40
C LYS A 46 -9.69 -7.19 -21.16
N GLN A 47 -10.77 -6.77 -20.48
CA GLN A 47 -12.09 -6.65 -21.08
C GLN A 47 -12.30 -5.30 -21.79
N GLN A 48 -11.64 -4.26 -21.34
CA GLN A 48 -11.72 -2.89 -21.84
C GLN A 48 -10.33 -2.41 -22.27
N SER A 49 -9.79 -2.99 -23.33
CA SER A 49 -8.49 -2.61 -23.86
C SER A 49 -8.45 -1.12 -24.22
N GLY A 50 -7.42 -0.42 -23.76
CA GLY A 50 -7.22 1.00 -24.07
C GLY A 50 -7.82 2.00 -23.08
N SER A 51 -8.47 1.55 -21.99
CA SER A 51 -8.97 2.48 -20.97
C SER A 51 -7.83 3.17 -20.22
N ARG A 52 -7.68 4.48 -20.48
CA ARG A 52 -6.70 5.33 -19.81
C ARG A 52 -6.96 5.41 -18.30
N GLN A 53 -8.25 5.46 -17.89
CA GLN A 53 -8.63 5.53 -16.49
C GLN A 53 -8.18 4.29 -15.71
N LEU A 54 -8.40 3.09 -16.26
CA LEU A 54 -7.94 1.84 -15.66
C LEU A 54 -6.42 1.78 -15.52
N ARG A 55 -5.71 2.25 -16.53
CA ARG A 55 -4.25 2.32 -16.48
C ARG A 55 -3.75 3.25 -15.36
N ILE A 56 -4.35 4.44 -15.24
CA ILE A 56 -4.00 5.40 -14.18
C ILE A 56 -4.35 4.81 -12.81
N ALA A 57 -5.53 4.21 -12.65
CA ALA A 57 -5.93 3.58 -11.39
C ALA A 57 -4.95 2.48 -10.96
N GLY A 58 -4.57 1.59 -11.87
CA GLY A 58 -3.61 0.53 -11.59
C GLY A 58 -2.24 1.06 -11.18
N LEU A 59 -1.71 2.04 -11.91
CA LEU A 59 -0.43 2.67 -11.56
C LEU A 59 -0.50 3.37 -10.19
N ALA A 60 -1.61 4.08 -9.92
CA ALA A 60 -1.82 4.76 -8.65
C ALA A 60 -1.86 3.78 -7.47
N PHE A 61 -2.50 2.61 -7.62
CA PHE A 61 -2.51 1.58 -6.59
C PHE A 61 -1.13 0.96 -6.36
N VAL A 62 -0.37 0.70 -7.42
CA VAL A 62 1.00 0.16 -7.31
C VAL A 62 1.92 1.16 -6.61
N PHE A 63 2.00 2.40 -7.09
CA PHE A 63 2.83 3.44 -6.47
C PHE A 63 2.37 3.77 -5.05
N GLY A 64 1.07 3.85 -4.81
CA GLY A 64 0.49 4.03 -3.49
C GLY A 64 0.90 2.93 -2.53
N SER A 65 0.89 1.65 -2.97
CA SER A 65 1.30 0.51 -2.15
C SER A 65 2.79 0.58 -1.79
N ILE A 66 3.65 0.94 -2.72
CA ILE A 66 5.08 1.08 -2.48
C ILE A 66 5.34 2.21 -1.48
N MET A 67 4.72 3.38 -1.70
CA MET A 67 4.94 4.55 -0.86
C MET A 67 4.29 4.40 0.51
N PHE A 68 3.02 4.01 0.59
CA PHE A 68 2.27 3.92 1.84
C PHE A 68 2.72 2.73 2.68
N SER A 69 2.58 1.51 2.17
CA SER A 69 2.92 0.31 2.94
C SER A 69 4.43 0.18 3.13
N GLY A 70 5.22 0.53 2.12
CA GLY A 70 6.69 0.54 2.21
C GLY A 70 7.18 1.48 3.30
N SER A 71 6.68 2.73 3.37
CA SER A 71 7.04 3.67 4.42
C SER A 71 6.61 3.18 5.80
N LEU A 72 5.41 2.60 5.95
CA LEU A 72 4.95 2.06 7.23
C LEU A 72 5.78 0.87 7.72
N PHE A 73 6.29 0.03 6.82
CA PHE A 73 7.21 -1.05 7.18
C PHE A 73 8.55 -0.51 7.69
N ILE A 74 9.09 0.53 7.06
CA ILE A 74 10.32 1.19 7.53
C ILE A 74 10.08 1.88 8.87
N ILE A 75 8.98 2.62 9.01
CA ILE A 75 8.62 3.33 10.26
C ILE A 75 8.40 2.32 11.40
N GLY A 76 7.62 1.28 11.17
CA GLY A 76 7.32 0.27 12.18
C GLY A 76 8.52 -0.59 12.61
N THR A 77 9.60 -0.60 11.84
CA THR A 77 10.86 -1.29 12.20
C THR A 77 11.97 -0.33 12.59
N ALA A 78 11.71 0.97 12.65
CA ALA A 78 12.72 2.00 12.92
C ALA A 78 13.39 1.85 14.29
N SER A 79 12.66 1.38 15.30
CA SER A 79 13.21 1.09 16.63
C SER A 79 14.28 -0.02 16.61
N LEU A 80 14.21 -0.95 15.65
CA LEU A 80 15.20 -2.02 15.47
C LEU A 80 16.35 -1.62 14.53
N THR A 81 16.07 -0.78 13.52
CA THR A 81 17.03 -0.44 12.46
C THR A 81 17.76 0.88 12.72
N GLY A 82 17.25 1.74 13.62
CA GLY A 82 17.77 3.08 13.86
C GLY A 82 17.49 4.06 12.71
N PHE A 83 16.58 3.73 11.78
CA PHE A 83 16.27 4.59 10.64
C PHE A 83 15.58 5.90 11.10
N PRO A 84 15.98 7.07 10.59
CA PRO A 84 15.35 8.35 10.96
C PRO A 84 13.94 8.47 10.36
N VAL A 85 12.92 8.28 11.19
CA VAL A 85 11.49 8.30 10.80
C VAL A 85 11.08 9.63 10.18
N SER A 86 11.67 10.76 10.64
CA SER A 86 11.40 12.09 10.11
C SER A 86 11.68 12.23 8.60
N THR A 87 12.61 11.45 8.07
CA THR A 87 12.99 11.47 6.66
C THR A 87 11.93 10.84 5.75
N ILE A 88 11.17 9.87 6.26
CA ILE A 88 10.26 9.06 5.44
C ILE A 88 8.78 9.31 5.77
N GLY A 89 8.48 9.94 6.91
CA GLY A 89 7.10 10.12 7.38
C GLY A 89 6.17 10.85 6.40
N PHE A 90 6.71 11.75 5.56
CA PHE A 90 5.92 12.47 4.56
C PHE A 90 5.53 11.60 3.34
N ILE A 91 6.22 10.48 3.11
CA ILE A 91 5.94 9.58 1.99
C ILE A 91 4.61 8.84 2.20
N THR A 92 4.28 8.50 3.44
CA THR A 92 3.02 7.82 3.79
C THR A 92 1.78 8.58 3.33
N PRO A 93 1.60 9.89 3.64
CA PRO A 93 0.47 10.67 3.13
C PRO A 93 0.42 10.75 1.61
N LEU A 94 1.56 10.85 0.94
CA LEU A 94 1.61 10.86 -0.53
C LEU A 94 1.13 9.53 -1.11
N GLY A 95 1.52 8.41 -0.51
CA GLY A 95 1.01 7.08 -0.87
C GLY A 95 -0.50 6.97 -0.67
N GLY A 96 -1.02 7.53 0.42
CA GLY A 96 -2.47 7.62 0.67
C GLY A 96 -3.22 8.42 -0.39
N LEU A 97 -2.66 9.54 -0.85
CA LEU A 97 -3.22 10.33 -1.96
C LEU A 97 -3.24 9.53 -3.27
N CYS A 98 -2.19 8.75 -3.55
CA CYS A 98 -2.18 7.83 -4.70
C CYS A 98 -3.35 6.83 -4.64
N PHE A 99 -3.64 6.27 -3.47
CA PHE A 99 -4.78 5.37 -3.31
C PHE A 99 -6.11 6.07 -3.61
N ILE A 100 -6.32 7.27 -3.06
CA ILE A 100 -7.53 8.07 -3.31
C ILE A 100 -7.70 8.33 -4.81
N LEU A 101 -6.65 8.76 -5.50
CA LEU A 101 -6.67 8.97 -6.94
C LEU A 101 -6.97 7.68 -7.69
N GLY A 102 -6.37 6.55 -7.30
CA GLY A 102 -6.64 5.24 -7.89
C GLY A 102 -8.13 4.87 -7.81
N TRP A 103 -8.76 5.06 -6.66
CA TRP A 103 -10.18 4.80 -6.46
C TRP A 103 -11.07 5.74 -7.26
N ILE A 104 -10.73 7.04 -7.32
CA ILE A 104 -11.47 8.03 -8.14
C ILE A 104 -11.46 7.60 -9.61
N PHE A 105 -10.29 7.30 -10.18
CA PHE A 105 -10.20 6.87 -11.58
C PHE A 105 -10.88 5.55 -11.86
N LEU A 106 -10.89 4.63 -10.88
CA LEU A 106 -11.58 3.35 -11.00
C LEU A 106 -13.11 3.51 -11.02
N VAL A 107 -13.65 4.35 -10.13
CA VAL A 107 -15.11 4.58 -10.00
C VAL A 107 -15.64 5.37 -11.20
N PHE A 108 -14.93 6.38 -11.64
CA PHE A 108 -15.35 7.24 -12.76
C PHE A 108 -14.89 6.74 -14.14
N GLN A 109 -14.42 5.50 -14.24
CA GLN A 109 -14.15 4.92 -15.54
C GLN A 109 -15.46 4.82 -16.36
N LYS A 110 -15.42 5.30 -17.59
CA LYS A 110 -16.53 5.08 -18.52
C LYS A 110 -16.53 3.63 -18.96
N SER A 111 -17.65 2.94 -18.74
CA SER A 111 -17.90 1.64 -19.33
C SER A 111 -18.32 1.88 -20.80
N ASN A 112 -17.48 1.47 -21.71
CA ASN A 112 -17.85 1.45 -23.14
C ASN A 112 -18.52 0.14 -23.46
#